data_e08f499a82de5d654de7fc95a2f094a7
#
_entry.id   e08f499a82de5d654de7fc95a2f094a7
#
_cell.length_a   1.000
_cell.length_b   1.000
_cell.length_c   1.000
_cell.angle_alpha   90.00
_cell.angle_beta   90.00
_cell.angle_gamma   90.00
#
_symmetry.space_group_name_H-M   'P 1'
#
loop_
_entity.id
_entity.type
_entity.pdbx_description
1 polymer ?
#
loop_
_entity_poly.entity_id
_entity_poly.type
_entity_poly.pdbx_seq_one_letter_code
_entity_poly.pdbx_strand_id
1 'polypeptide(L)'
;MSTTLIDRPAAITRDAIRDLYDDYYGTLDEVRLHDWPEFFMQDCLYRVIPRENFEAGYTLSTMQAESRGMLKDRVTGLTRTQMYAPRYYRRFPTAPRIVGEENGGVRTRHNLLLVQTLIDKPSEIVLSAVCHDLIVVDEGRLRFAERVVVFDSEMLPNSLVYPV
;
A
#
# COMPACT_ATOMS: atom_id res chain seq x y z
N MET A 1 3.71 34.21 -29.81
CA MET A 1 3.44 34.26 -28.35
C MET A 1 3.23 32.85 -27.88
N SER A 2 4.24 32.28 -27.24
CA SER A 2 4.20 30.90 -26.74
C SER A 2 3.45 30.90 -25.40
N THR A 3 2.24 30.35 -25.38
CA THR A 3 1.50 30.19 -24.15
C THR A 3 2.12 29.01 -23.39
N THR A 4 2.93 29.30 -22.41
CA THR A 4 3.42 28.31 -21.45
C THR A 4 2.20 27.74 -20.74
N LEU A 5 1.84 26.50 -21.04
CA LEU A 5 0.89 25.72 -20.25
C LEU A 5 1.48 25.61 -18.86
N ILE A 6 0.95 26.38 -17.91
CA ILE A 6 1.23 26.21 -16.49
C ILE A 6 0.67 24.84 -16.16
N ASP A 7 1.56 23.89 -15.92
CA ASP A 7 1.22 22.55 -15.47
C ASP A 7 0.48 22.70 -14.13
N ARG A 8 -0.85 22.61 -14.18
CA ARG A 8 -1.67 22.62 -12.96
C ARG A 8 -1.31 21.36 -12.18
N PRO A 9 -0.97 21.47 -10.89
CA PRO A 9 -0.76 20.27 -10.07
C PRO A 9 -1.97 19.37 -10.21
N ALA A 10 -1.74 18.07 -10.33
CA ALA A 10 -2.81 17.08 -10.47
C ALA A 10 -3.82 17.28 -9.33
N ALA A 11 -5.06 17.56 -9.67
CA ALA A 11 -6.11 17.70 -8.66
C ALA A 11 -6.38 16.32 -8.03
N ILE A 12 -6.50 16.26 -6.71
CA ILE A 12 -6.87 15.02 -6.01
C ILE A 12 -8.38 14.80 -6.19
N THR A 13 -8.74 14.16 -7.29
CA THR A 13 -10.13 13.80 -7.61
C THR A 13 -10.43 12.35 -7.21
N ARG A 14 -11.71 11.99 -7.12
CA ARG A 14 -12.12 10.61 -6.84
C ARG A 14 -11.60 9.64 -7.90
N ASP A 15 -11.61 10.03 -9.17
CA ASP A 15 -11.13 9.20 -10.27
C ASP A 15 -9.60 9.04 -10.20
N ALA A 16 -8.86 10.10 -9.94
CA ALA A 16 -7.41 10.03 -9.74
C ALA A 16 -7.02 9.13 -8.54
N ILE A 17 -7.80 9.16 -7.46
CA ILE A 17 -7.62 8.26 -6.31
C ILE A 17 -7.87 6.80 -6.72
N ARG A 18 -8.92 6.52 -7.48
CA ARG A 18 -9.20 5.17 -7.99
C ARG A 18 -8.08 4.66 -8.88
N ASP A 19 -7.63 5.47 -9.82
CA ASP A 19 -6.52 5.13 -10.71
C ASP A 19 -5.25 4.82 -9.91
N LEU A 20 -4.94 5.60 -8.87
CA LEU A 20 -3.81 5.34 -7.98
C LEU A 20 -3.92 3.94 -7.33
N TYR A 21 -5.09 3.57 -6.82
CA TYR A 21 -5.28 2.26 -6.17
C TYR A 21 -5.28 1.11 -7.20
N ASP A 22 -5.87 1.30 -8.35
CA ASP A 22 -5.86 0.30 -9.42
C ASP A 22 -4.43 0.02 -9.89
N ASP A 23 -3.63 1.05 -10.09
CA ASP A 23 -2.22 0.93 -10.44
C ASP A 23 -1.39 0.29 -9.30
N TYR A 24 -1.63 0.71 -8.06
CA TYR A 24 -0.95 0.19 -6.88
C TYR A 24 -1.17 -1.32 -6.72
N TYR A 25 -2.42 -1.74 -6.68
CA TYR A 25 -2.77 -3.15 -6.50
C TYR A 25 -2.40 -3.99 -7.72
N GLY A 26 -2.59 -3.47 -8.93
CA GLY A 26 -2.15 -4.11 -10.17
C GLY A 26 -0.64 -4.36 -10.17
N THR A 27 0.15 -3.37 -9.79
CA THR A 27 1.62 -3.48 -9.67
C THR A 27 2.03 -4.60 -8.73
N LEU A 28 1.39 -4.70 -7.56
CA LEU A 28 1.70 -5.74 -6.58
C LEU A 28 1.20 -7.12 -7.00
N ASP A 29 0.01 -7.22 -7.61
CA ASP A 29 -0.54 -8.49 -8.09
C ASP A 29 0.24 -9.06 -9.27
N GLU A 30 0.85 -8.20 -10.09
CA GLU A 30 1.77 -8.57 -11.18
C GLU A 30 3.21 -8.79 -10.70
N VAL A 31 3.46 -8.66 -9.38
CA VAL A 31 4.80 -8.84 -8.76
C VAL A 31 5.85 -7.88 -9.32
N ARG A 32 5.44 -6.69 -9.77
CA ARG A 32 6.36 -5.62 -10.19
C ARG A 32 6.91 -4.87 -8.97
N LEU A 33 7.67 -5.58 -8.13
CA LEU A 33 8.10 -5.10 -6.81
C LEU A 33 9.02 -3.87 -6.88
N HIS A 34 9.82 -3.73 -7.94
CA HIS A 34 10.70 -2.58 -8.10
C HIS A 34 9.94 -1.28 -8.37
N ASP A 35 8.71 -1.36 -8.89
CA ASP A 35 7.85 -0.19 -9.13
C ASP A 35 7.09 0.24 -7.87
N TRP A 36 6.90 -0.67 -6.92
CA TRP A 36 6.11 -0.44 -5.71
C TRP A 36 6.56 0.76 -4.87
N PRO A 37 7.86 0.99 -4.57
CA PRO A 37 8.27 2.14 -3.78
C PRO A 37 7.93 3.50 -4.38
N GLU A 38 7.76 3.58 -5.70
CA GLU A 38 7.46 4.82 -6.40
C GLU A 38 6.04 5.36 -6.15
N PHE A 39 5.16 4.56 -5.57
CA PHE A 39 3.85 5.01 -5.09
C PHE A 39 3.92 5.84 -3.82
N PHE A 40 5.06 5.95 -3.17
CA PHE A 40 5.25 6.61 -1.88
C PHE A 40 6.07 7.88 -2.00
N MET A 41 5.82 8.80 -1.05
CA MET A 41 6.70 9.95 -0.82
C MET A 41 8.10 9.50 -0.43
N GLN A 42 9.09 10.39 -0.58
CA GLN A 42 10.45 10.14 -0.08
C GLN A 42 10.44 9.87 1.42
N ASP A 43 9.78 10.74 2.18
CA ASP A 43 9.45 10.54 3.58
C ASP A 43 8.01 10.06 3.67
N CYS A 44 7.81 8.82 4.07
CA CYS A 44 6.50 8.19 4.12
C CYS A 44 6.39 7.25 5.32
N LEU A 45 5.17 6.90 5.66
CA LEU A 45 4.90 5.81 6.59
C LEU A 45 4.17 4.68 5.87
N TYR A 46 4.75 3.50 5.86
CA TYR A 46 4.10 2.26 5.45
C TYR A 46 4.07 1.30 6.64
N ARG A 47 2.89 0.79 6.97
CA ARG A 47 2.73 -0.08 8.13
C ARG A 47 1.65 -1.13 7.88
N VAL A 48 1.94 -2.38 8.24
CA VAL A 48 0.97 -3.47 8.33
C VAL A 48 0.93 -3.89 9.80
N ILE A 49 -0.21 -3.69 10.46
CA ILE A 49 -0.33 -3.77 11.92
C ILE A 49 -1.60 -4.52 12.33
N PRO A 50 -1.54 -5.40 13.36
CA PRO A 50 -2.74 -6.01 13.93
C PRO A 50 -3.68 -4.94 14.52
N ARG A 51 -4.98 -5.17 14.38
CA ARG A 51 -6.00 -4.27 14.93
C ARG A 51 -5.80 -4.00 16.43
N GLU A 52 -5.51 -5.02 17.20
CA GLU A 52 -5.28 -4.88 18.64
C GLU A 52 -4.19 -3.86 18.97
N ASN A 53 -3.05 -3.94 18.29
CA ASN A 53 -1.96 -2.99 18.48
C ASN A 53 -2.33 -1.57 18.02
N PHE A 54 -3.03 -1.49 16.88
CA PHE A 54 -3.46 -0.19 16.35
C PHE A 54 -4.44 0.52 17.29
N GLU A 55 -5.45 -0.19 17.80
CA GLU A 55 -6.45 0.36 18.73
C GLU A 55 -5.86 0.71 20.10
N ALA A 56 -4.87 -0.05 20.55
CA ALA A 56 -4.14 0.23 21.79
C ALA A 56 -3.10 1.38 21.66
N GLY A 57 -2.88 1.89 20.45
CA GLY A 57 -1.88 2.94 20.19
C GLY A 57 -0.45 2.42 20.18
N TYR A 58 -0.25 1.10 20.09
CA TYR A 58 1.07 0.51 19.95
C TYR A 58 1.59 0.63 18.51
N THR A 59 2.90 0.71 18.36
CA THR A 59 3.56 0.83 17.05
C THR A 59 4.13 -0.48 16.51
N LEU A 60 4.09 -1.54 17.31
CA LEU A 60 4.60 -2.85 16.91
C LEU A 60 3.79 -3.39 15.72
N SER A 61 4.46 -3.52 14.60
CA SER A 61 3.88 -3.84 13.30
C SER A 61 4.52 -5.09 12.72
N THR A 62 3.76 -5.84 11.93
CA THR A 62 4.28 -6.98 11.15
C THR A 62 5.23 -6.52 10.06
N MET A 63 4.96 -5.35 9.48
CA MET A 63 5.77 -4.72 8.46
C MET A 63 5.75 -3.21 8.66
N GLN A 64 6.91 -2.56 8.58
CA GLN A 64 7.02 -1.11 8.71
C GLN A 64 8.16 -0.55 7.87
N ALA A 65 7.94 0.61 7.28
CA ALA A 65 8.95 1.44 6.64
C ALA A 65 8.60 2.92 6.83
N GLU A 66 9.60 3.75 7.04
CA GLU A 66 9.45 5.19 7.32
C GLU A 66 10.08 6.06 6.22
N SER A 67 10.47 5.42 5.12
CA SER A 67 10.99 6.12 3.93
C SER A 67 10.86 5.24 2.69
N ARG A 68 10.86 5.88 1.53
CA ARG A 68 10.96 5.17 0.24
C ARG A 68 12.23 4.33 0.14
N GLY A 69 13.33 4.79 0.74
CA GLY A 69 14.59 4.02 0.82
C GLY A 69 14.40 2.68 1.52
N MET A 70 13.72 2.66 2.67
CA MET A 70 13.41 1.41 3.39
C MET A 70 12.52 0.47 2.56
N LEU A 71 11.59 1.00 1.76
CA LEU A 71 10.79 0.18 0.85
C LEU A 71 11.64 -0.44 -0.26
N LYS A 72 12.59 0.31 -0.81
CA LYS A 72 13.55 -0.20 -1.82
C LYS A 72 14.46 -1.28 -1.23
N ASP A 73 14.94 -1.11 0.00
CA ASP A 73 15.74 -2.11 0.70
C ASP A 73 14.96 -3.41 0.91
N ARG A 74 13.68 -3.30 1.26
CA ARG A 74 12.81 -4.47 1.37
C ARG A 74 12.64 -5.21 0.04
N VAL A 75 12.42 -4.49 -1.06
CA VAL A 75 12.35 -5.09 -2.40
C VAL A 75 13.66 -5.80 -2.76
N THR A 76 14.80 -5.19 -2.46
CA THR A 76 16.11 -5.80 -2.66
C THR A 76 16.24 -7.10 -1.84
N GLY A 77 15.81 -7.09 -0.57
CA GLY A 77 15.77 -8.29 0.26
C GLY A 77 14.93 -9.40 -0.34
N LEU A 78 13.71 -9.07 -0.78
CA LEU A 78 12.78 -10.04 -1.37
C LEU A 78 13.30 -10.65 -2.68
N THR A 79 13.96 -9.85 -3.52
CA THR A 79 14.38 -10.29 -4.86
C THR A 79 15.76 -10.93 -4.91
N ARG A 80 16.62 -10.66 -3.94
CA ARG A 80 18.03 -11.10 -3.97
C ARG A 80 18.43 -12.03 -2.84
N THR A 81 17.84 -11.93 -1.66
CA THR A 81 18.36 -12.60 -0.47
C THR A 81 17.37 -13.53 0.22
N GLN A 82 16.09 -13.37 0.03
CA GLN A 82 15.08 -14.19 0.69
C GLN A 82 14.69 -15.40 -0.18
N MET A 83 14.59 -16.54 0.48
CA MET A 83 14.03 -17.75 -0.12
C MET A 83 12.62 -17.96 0.44
N TYR A 84 11.65 -18.08 -0.43
CA TYR A 84 10.26 -18.37 -0.08
C TYR A 84 9.59 -19.25 -1.15
N ALA A 85 8.57 -19.99 -0.74
CA ALA A 85 7.81 -20.81 -1.69
C ALA A 85 7.07 -19.90 -2.69
N PRO A 86 7.10 -20.22 -4.00
CA PRO A 86 6.36 -19.47 -5.00
C PRO A 86 4.87 -19.37 -4.66
N ARG A 87 4.31 -18.20 -4.85
CA ARG A 87 2.91 -17.91 -4.53
C ARG A 87 2.33 -16.80 -5.38
N TYR A 88 1.01 -16.82 -5.48
CA TYR A 88 0.25 -15.72 -6.04
C TYR A 88 -0.50 -15.00 -4.92
N TYR A 89 -0.45 -13.67 -4.91
CA TYR A 89 -1.33 -12.84 -4.11
C TYR A 89 -2.35 -12.17 -5.03
N ARG A 90 -3.59 -12.08 -4.54
CA ARG A 90 -4.66 -11.28 -5.16
C ARG A 90 -5.28 -10.38 -4.11
N ARG A 91 -5.40 -9.12 -4.45
CA ARG A 91 -5.94 -8.08 -3.58
C ARG A 91 -7.32 -7.68 -4.07
N PHE A 92 -8.27 -7.67 -3.15
CA PHE A 92 -9.66 -7.33 -3.40
C PHE A 92 -10.04 -6.12 -2.56
N PRO A 93 -9.70 -4.90 -3.00
CA PRO A 93 -10.08 -3.69 -2.28
C PRO A 93 -11.54 -3.32 -2.54
N THR A 94 -12.17 -2.72 -1.54
CA THR A 94 -13.42 -1.98 -1.76
C THR A 94 -13.12 -0.60 -2.33
N ALA A 95 -14.14 0.08 -2.88
CA ALA A 95 -13.99 1.45 -3.35
C ALA A 95 -13.50 2.37 -2.21
N PRO A 96 -12.49 3.22 -2.46
CA PRO A 96 -11.97 4.11 -1.44
C PRO A 96 -12.99 5.20 -1.09
N ARG A 97 -13.10 5.49 0.21
CA ARG A 97 -13.88 6.61 0.73
C ARG A 97 -12.96 7.72 1.16
N ILE A 98 -13.26 8.95 0.76
CA ILE A 98 -12.59 10.14 1.29
C ILE A 98 -13.19 10.42 2.67
N VAL A 99 -12.35 10.45 3.70
CA VAL A 99 -12.78 10.64 5.09
C VAL A 99 -12.29 11.94 5.70
N GLY A 100 -11.47 12.70 5.00
CA GLY A 100 -10.98 14.00 5.44
C GLY A 100 -9.88 14.57 4.56
N GLU A 101 -9.45 15.77 4.91
CA GLU A 101 -8.32 16.46 4.31
C GLU A 101 -7.30 16.78 5.40
N GLU A 102 -6.02 16.67 5.09
CA GLU A 102 -4.93 16.91 6.04
C GLU A 102 -3.67 17.35 5.30
N ASN A 103 -3.08 18.46 5.71
CA ASN A 103 -1.82 18.98 5.18
C ASN A 103 -1.77 19.09 3.64
N GLY A 104 -2.89 19.49 3.02
CA GLY A 104 -3.01 19.58 1.57
C GLY A 104 -3.22 18.24 0.85
N GLY A 105 -3.29 17.15 1.60
CA GLY A 105 -3.61 15.81 1.12
C GLY A 105 -5.02 15.37 1.49
N VAL A 106 -5.38 14.18 1.07
CA VAL A 106 -6.68 13.56 1.28
C VAL A 106 -6.53 12.28 2.07
N ARG A 107 -7.26 12.18 3.19
CA ARG A 107 -7.39 10.94 3.96
C ARG A 107 -8.42 10.04 3.31
N THR A 108 -8.02 8.80 3.04
CA THR A 108 -8.91 7.78 2.49
C THR A 108 -8.95 6.55 3.37
N ARG A 109 -10.06 5.83 3.24
CA ARG A 109 -10.28 4.56 3.94
C ARG A 109 -10.97 3.57 3.01
N HIS A 110 -10.51 2.32 3.00
CA HIS A 110 -11.17 1.21 2.30
C HIS A 110 -10.85 -0.11 2.98
N ASN A 111 -11.63 -1.14 2.67
CA ASN A 111 -11.38 -2.49 3.13
C ASN A 111 -10.52 -3.23 2.10
N LEU A 112 -9.73 -4.17 2.58
CA LEU A 112 -8.87 -4.99 1.74
C LEU A 112 -8.97 -6.46 2.17
N LEU A 113 -9.21 -7.33 1.20
CA LEU A 113 -9.05 -8.76 1.34
C LEU A 113 -7.81 -9.19 0.53
N LEU A 114 -6.90 -9.90 1.17
CA LEU A 114 -5.72 -10.50 0.54
C LEU A 114 -5.85 -12.01 0.51
N VAL A 115 -5.80 -12.57 -0.68
CA VAL A 115 -5.87 -14.02 -0.93
C VAL A 115 -4.52 -14.50 -1.44
N GLN A 116 -4.07 -15.63 -0.91
CA GLN A 116 -2.84 -16.30 -1.31
C GLN A 116 -3.14 -17.65 -1.95
N THR A 117 -2.39 -17.99 -2.98
CA THR A 117 -2.40 -19.32 -3.58
C THR A 117 -0.97 -19.83 -3.67
N LEU A 118 -0.64 -20.88 -2.92
CA LEU A 118 0.61 -21.62 -3.05
C LEU A 118 0.47 -22.71 -4.14
N ILE A 119 1.61 -23.16 -4.68
CA ILE A 119 1.62 -24.28 -5.60
C ILE A 119 1.05 -25.52 -4.88
N ASP A 120 0.18 -26.25 -5.55
CA ASP A 120 -0.47 -27.47 -5.07
C ASP A 120 -1.37 -27.28 -3.82
N LYS A 121 -1.80 -26.06 -3.56
CA LYS A 121 -2.74 -25.76 -2.46
C LYS A 121 -3.93 -24.93 -2.91
N PRO A 122 -5.08 -25.08 -2.27
CA PRO A 122 -6.20 -24.19 -2.52
C PRO A 122 -5.87 -22.75 -2.10
N SER A 123 -6.57 -21.81 -2.69
CA SER A 123 -6.48 -20.40 -2.29
C SER A 123 -7.00 -20.22 -0.87
N GLU A 124 -6.30 -19.41 -0.09
CA GLU A 124 -6.66 -19.09 1.30
C GLU A 124 -6.59 -17.59 1.55
N ILE A 125 -7.42 -17.13 2.49
CA ILE A 125 -7.39 -15.73 2.94
C ILE A 125 -6.16 -15.54 3.84
N VAL A 126 -5.31 -14.58 3.49
CA VAL A 126 -4.15 -14.19 4.30
C VAL A 126 -4.56 -13.17 5.35
N LEU A 127 -5.29 -12.13 4.95
CA LEU A 127 -5.80 -11.12 5.86
C LEU A 127 -7.07 -10.45 5.32
N SER A 128 -7.85 -9.98 6.27
CA SER A 128 -8.91 -9.00 6.08
C SER A 128 -8.50 -7.74 6.83
N ALA A 129 -8.56 -6.60 6.19
CA ALA A 129 -7.99 -5.37 6.74
C ALA A 129 -8.81 -4.12 6.39
N VAL A 130 -8.54 -3.07 7.14
CA VAL A 130 -8.93 -1.71 6.82
C VAL A 130 -7.66 -0.92 6.52
N CYS A 131 -7.61 -0.28 5.37
CA CYS A 131 -6.52 0.61 4.98
C CYS A 131 -6.86 2.05 5.33
N HIS A 132 -5.91 2.72 5.98
CA HIS A 132 -5.96 4.15 6.32
C HIS A 132 -4.80 4.82 5.61
N ASP A 133 -5.10 5.65 4.63
CA ASP A 133 -4.08 6.23 3.76
C ASP A 133 -4.16 7.77 3.77
N LEU A 134 -3.01 8.43 3.63
CA LEU A 134 -2.89 9.85 3.30
C LEU A 134 -2.28 9.97 1.91
N ILE A 135 -3.05 10.52 0.99
CA ILE A 135 -2.66 10.72 -0.41
C ILE A 135 -2.34 12.19 -0.62
N VAL A 136 -1.22 12.47 -1.22
CA VAL A 136 -0.72 13.81 -1.53
C VAL A 136 -0.30 13.91 -2.98
N VAL A 137 -0.16 15.14 -3.48
CA VAL A 137 0.47 15.41 -4.78
C VAL A 137 1.95 15.65 -4.55
N ASP A 138 2.79 14.89 -5.21
CA ASP A 138 4.24 15.01 -5.20
C ASP A 138 4.79 14.92 -6.62
N GLU A 139 5.51 15.94 -7.07
CA GLU A 139 6.04 16.03 -8.44
C GLU A 139 4.97 15.78 -9.53
N GLY A 140 3.78 16.33 -9.34
CA GLY A 140 2.65 16.20 -10.27
C GLY A 140 1.94 14.84 -10.26
N ARG A 141 2.26 13.95 -9.32
CA ARG A 141 1.65 12.62 -9.18
C ARG A 141 1.02 12.45 -7.81
N LEU A 142 -0.01 11.62 -7.74
CA LEU A 142 -0.53 11.17 -6.46
C LEU A 142 0.40 10.11 -5.86
N ARG A 143 0.76 10.29 -4.59
CA ARG A 143 1.58 9.36 -3.82
C ARG A 143 1.04 9.19 -2.41
N PHE A 144 1.36 8.08 -1.78
CA PHE A 144 1.09 7.87 -0.38
C PHE A 144 2.13 8.58 0.49
N ALA A 145 1.69 9.52 1.33
CA ALA A 145 2.47 10.01 2.45
C ALA A 145 2.39 9.01 3.62
N GLU A 146 1.21 8.40 3.80
CA GLU A 146 1.00 7.33 4.78
C GLU A 146 0.12 6.24 4.17
N ARG A 147 0.45 5.00 4.48
CA ARG A 147 -0.37 3.83 4.22
C ARG A 147 -0.30 2.89 5.41
N VAL A 148 -1.40 2.78 6.14
CA VAL A 148 -1.52 1.92 7.32
C VAL A 148 -2.59 0.87 7.05
N VAL A 149 -2.16 -0.38 6.95
CA VAL A 149 -3.02 -1.54 6.75
C VAL A 149 -3.25 -2.21 8.09
N VAL A 150 -4.46 -2.09 8.61
CA VAL A 150 -4.87 -2.65 9.91
C VAL A 150 -5.62 -3.95 9.68
N PHE A 151 -4.98 -5.08 9.94
CA PHE A 151 -5.61 -6.38 9.74
C PHE A 151 -6.34 -6.88 10.99
N ASP A 152 -7.42 -7.61 10.76
CA ASP A 152 -8.42 -7.94 11.78
C ASP A 152 -8.00 -9.07 12.72
N SER A 153 -7.23 -10.03 12.21
CA SER A 153 -6.78 -11.18 13.00
C SER A 153 -5.59 -10.84 13.89
N GLU A 154 -5.45 -11.55 15.00
CA GLU A 154 -4.28 -11.40 15.87
C GLU A 154 -3.00 -11.96 15.23
N MET A 155 -3.15 -12.98 14.39
CA MET A 155 -2.05 -13.65 13.71
C MET A 155 -2.35 -13.82 12.22
N LEU A 156 -1.30 -13.77 11.43
CA LEU A 156 -1.36 -14.15 10.01
C LEU A 156 -1.09 -15.66 9.87
N PRO A 157 -1.73 -16.35 8.92
CA PRO A 157 -1.55 -17.80 8.75
C PRO A 157 -0.13 -18.20 8.39
N ASN A 158 0.64 -17.29 7.79
CA ASN A 158 2.06 -17.45 7.45
C ASN A 158 2.76 -16.10 7.49
N SER A 159 4.08 -16.11 7.28
CA SER A 159 4.83 -14.87 7.11
C SER A 159 4.30 -14.08 5.91
N LEU A 160 4.12 -12.78 6.11
CA LEU A 160 3.77 -11.87 5.03
C LEU A 160 5.03 -11.61 4.18
N VAL A 161 5.04 -12.18 2.98
CA VAL A 161 6.21 -12.10 2.08
C VAL A 161 6.18 -10.82 1.27
N TYR A 162 5.14 -10.65 0.46
CA TYR A 162 4.99 -9.48 -0.40
C TYR A 162 4.31 -8.32 0.35
N PRO A 163 4.54 -7.08 -0.10
CA PRO A 163 3.79 -5.92 0.40
C PRO A 163 2.26 -6.06 0.23
N VAL A 164 1.54 -5.27 0.99
CA VAL A 164 0.07 -5.24 0.99
C VAL A 164 -0.43 -3.91 0.41
#